data_8360bb30a6fe1a8d6c9eafd60fc9cc3d
#
_entry.id   8360bb30a6fe1a8d6c9eafd60fc9cc3d
#
_cell.length_a   1.000
_cell.length_b   1.000
_cell.length_c   1.000
_cell.angle_alpha   90.00
_cell.angle_beta   90.00
_cell.angle_gamma   90.00
#
_symmetry.space_group_name_H-M   'P 1'
#
loop_
_entity.id
_entity.type
_entity.pdbx_description
1 polymer ?
#
loop_
_entity_poly.entity_id
_entity_poly.type
_entity_poly.pdbx_seq_one_letter_code
_entity_poly.pdbx_strand_id
1 'polypeptide(L)'
;MPEQRYRWKSKHIRQQLLVLNGQKAPTIVLKDATYLNARMKQWKKAHIWVYQDRIVYVGSEMPKHTDASTEIIDCSEKYVVPGYIEPHVHPFQLYNPQTFSQYAAKHGTTTLFNDNLILALQLEQ
;
A
#
# COMPACT_ATOMS: atom_id res chain seq x y z
N MET A 1 -9.69 16.83 -15.12
CA MET A 1 -10.16 16.05 -13.96
C MET A 1 -9.06 15.08 -13.57
N PRO A 2 -8.62 14.99 -12.31
CA PRO A 2 -7.65 13.99 -11.92
C PRO A 2 -8.26 12.61 -12.19
N GLU A 3 -7.57 11.79 -13.00
CA GLU A 3 -7.96 10.40 -13.23
C GLU A 3 -8.13 9.72 -11.87
N GLN A 4 -9.31 9.14 -11.62
CA GLN A 4 -9.58 8.44 -10.38
C GLN A 4 -8.56 7.30 -10.22
N ARG A 5 -7.55 7.50 -9.37
CA ARG A 5 -6.46 6.54 -9.09
C ARG A 5 -6.96 5.15 -8.66
N TYR A 6 -8.21 5.05 -8.24
CA TYR A 6 -8.81 3.82 -7.71
C TYR A 6 -9.68 3.06 -8.68
N ARG A 7 -9.89 3.58 -9.90
CA ARG A 7 -10.68 2.85 -10.91
C ARG A 7 -9.82 1.72 -11.48
N TRP A 8 -10.26 0.50 -11.25
CA TRP A 8 -9.66 -0.69 -11.83
C TRP A 8 -9.79 -0.62 -13.35
N LYS A 9 -8.67 -0.38 -14.04
CA LYS A 9 -8.63 -0.47 -15.50
C LYS A 9 -8.47 -1.95 -15.85
N SER A 10 -9.24 -2.45 -16.80
CA SER A 10 -9.17 -3.86 -17.27
C SER A 10 -7.74 -4.31 -17.59
N LYS A 11 -6.90 -3.40 -18.12
CA LYS A 11 -5.48 -3.63 -18.37
C LYS A 11 -4.71 -4.02 -17.10
N HIS A 12 -4.97 -3.36 -15.96
CA HIS A 12 -4.29 -3.63 -14.70
C HIS A 12 -4.72 -4.98 -14.11
N ILE A 13 -6.01 -5.28 -14.16
CA ILE A 13 -6.52 -6.58 -13.71
C ILE A 13 -5.89 -7.72 -14.52
N ARG A 14 -5.79 -7.58 -15.84
CA ARG A 14 -5.15 -8.57 -16.70
C ARG A 14 -3.69 -8.82 -16.31
N GLN A 15 -2.92 -7.77 -16.00
CA GLN A 15 -1.52 -7.92 -15.56
C GLN A 15 -1.41 -8.66 -14.23
N GLN A 16 -2.30 -8.37 -13.28
CA GLN A 16 -2.35 -9.06 -11.98
C GLN A 16 -2.67 -10.55 -12.16
N LEU A 17 -3.61 -10.89 -13.06
CA LEU A 17 -3.92 -12.29 -13.37
C LEU A 17 -2.74 -13.04 -14.00
N LEU A 18 -1.93 -12.38 -14.84
CA LEU A 18 -0.72 -12.98 -15.39
C LEU A 18 0.29 -13.32 -14.29
N VAL A 19 0.40 -12.48 -13.24
CA VAL A 19 1.25 -12.77 -12.09
C VAL A 19 0.72 -13.97 -11.30
N LEU A 20 -0.58 -14.01 -11.01
CA LEU A 20 -1.21 -15.12 -10.29
C LEU A 20 -1.05 -16.46 -11.02
N ASN A 21 -1.12 -16.45 -12.35
CA ASN A 21 -0.97 -17.65 -13.18
C ASN A 21 0.50 -18.05 -13.41
N GLY A 22 1.47 -17.28 -12.89
CA GLY A 22 2.89 -17.55 -13.06
C GLY A 22 3.44 -17.23 -14.45
N GLN A 23 2.71 -16.44 -15.25
CA GLN A 23 3.14 -15.98 -16.57
C GLN A 23 3.92 -14.66 -16.50
N LYS A 24 3.94 -14.03 -15.33
CA LYS A 24 4.65 -12.80 -15.06
C LYS A 24 5.18 -12.79 -13.62
N ALA A 25 6.35 -12.20 -13.42
CA ALA A 25 6.95 -12.05 -12.11
C ALA A 25 6.25 -10.94 -11.30
N PRO A 26 6.05 -11.11 -9.97
CA PRO A 26 5.71 -10.02 -9.08
C PRO A 26 6.88 -9.03 -8.96
N THR A 27 6.59 -7.79 -8.58
CA THR A 27 7.64 -6.78 -8.31
C THR A 27 8.27 -6.97 -6.94
N ILE A 28 7.46 -7.35 -5.94
CA ILE A 28 7.93 -7.60 -4.56
C ILE A 28 7.26 -8.87 -4.04
N VAL A 29 8.02 -9.66 -3.29
CA VAL A 29 7.52 -10.79 -2.50
C VAL A 29 7.94 -10.58 -1.05
N LEU A 30 6.96 -10.41 -0.14
CA LEU A 30 7.21 -10.49 1.29
C LEU A 30 7.12 -11.97 1.68
N LYS A 31 8.29 -12.58 1.91
CA LYS A 31 8.39 -14.01 2.21
C LYS A 31 8.21 -14.24 3.71
N ASP A 32 7.44 -15.26 4.09
CA ASP A 32 7.24 -15.73 5.48
C ASP A 32 6.75 -14.62 6.44
N ALA A 33 5.88 -13.73 5.96
CA ALA A 33 5.38 -12.63 6.76
C ALA A 33 4.35 -13.07 7.80
N THR A 34 4.46 -12.55 9.03
CA THR A 34 3.38 -12.57 10.01
C THR A 34 2.55 -11.29 9.84
N TYR A 35 1.41 -11.37 9.18
CA TYR A 35 0.61 -10.19 8.87
C TYR A 35 -0.66 -10.08 9.71
N LEU A 36 -1.07 -8.84 10.00
CA LEU A 36 -2.34 -8.54 10.65
C LEU A 36 -3.48 -8.57 9.62
N ASN A 37 -4.34 -9.57 9.72
CA ASN A 37 -5.63 -9.50 9.04
C ASN A 37 -6.56 -8.58 9.85
N ALA A 38 -6.59 -7.30 9.50
CA ALA A 38 -7.32 -6.28 10.24
C ALA A 38 -8.84 -6.56 10.30
N ARG A 39 -9.40 -7.16 9.24
CA ARG A 39 -10.82 -7.52 9.19
C ARG A 39 -11.19 -8.62 10.20
N MET A 40 -10.31 -9.60 10.36
CA MET A 40 -10.52 -10.73 11.29
C MET A 40 -9.87 -10.48 12.66
N LYS A 41 -9.11 -9.39 12.82
CA LYS A 41 -8.33 -9.06 14.03
C LYS A 41 -7.42 -10.21 14.47
N GLN A 42 -6.76 -10.86 13.51
CA GLN A 42 -5.91 -12.04 13.73
C GLN A 42 -4.59 -11.89 13.00
N TRP A 43 -3.53 -12.40 13.64
CA TRP A 43 -2.24 -12.59 13.00
C TRP A 43 -2.26 -13.88 12.19
N LYS A 44 -1.75 -13.82 10.98
CA LYS A 44 -1.63 -14.96 10.07
C LYS A 44 -0.27 -14.97 9.42
N LYS A 45 0.25 -16.17 9.11
CA LYS A 45 1.46 -16.36 8.33
C LYS A 45 1.12 -16.54 6.87
N ALA A 46 1.84 -15.82 5.99
CA ALA A 46 1.67 -15.92 4.54
C ALA A 46 2.87 -15.36 3.79
N HIS A 47 2.99 -15.73 2.51
CA HIS A 47 3.71 -14.93 1.52
C HIS A 47 2.76 -13.89 0.93
N ILE A 48 3.27 -12.69 0.69
CA ILE A 48 2.49 -11.59 0.11
C ILE A 48 3.17 -11.19 -1.18
N TRP A 49 2.46 -11.30 -2.31
CA TRP A 49 2.99 -10.89 -3.60
C TRP A 49 2.41 -9.53 -3.99
N VAL A 50 3.29 -8.65 -4.41
CA VAL A 50 2.94 -7.30 -4.86
C VAL A 50 3.34 -7.18 -6.33
N TYR A 51 2.46 -6.61 -7.12
CA TYR A 51 2.75 -6.22 -8.48
C TYR A 51 2.48 -4.74 -8.65
N GLN A 52 3.55 -3.96 -8.89
CA GLN A 52 3.50 -2.50 -8.91
C GLN A 52 2.98 -1.93 -7.57
N ASP A 53 1.76 -1.37 -7.57
CA ASP A 53 1.13 -0.73 -6.42
C ASP A 53 0.02 -1.57 -5.77
N ARG A 54 -0.05 -2.87 -6.11
CA ARG A 54 -1.15 -3.75 -5.67
C ARG A 54 -0.66 -5.05 -5.07
N ILE A 55 -1.26 -5.42 -3.95
CA ILE A 55 -1.18 -6.79 -3.43
C ILE A 55 -2.02 -7.67 -4.36
N VAL A 56 -1.39 -8.70 -4.94
CA VAL A 56 -2.04 -9.63 -5.88
C VAL A 56 -2.32 -10.99 -5.26
N TYR A 57 -1.57 -11.35 -4.22
CA TYR A 57 -1.73 -12.64 -3.53
C TYR A 57 -1.35 -12.52 -2.07
N VAL A 58 -2.08 -13.23 -1.22
CA VAL A 58 -1.74 -13.47 0.19
C VAL A 58 -2.07 -14.93 0.50
N GLY A 59 -1.07 -15.76 0.75
CA GLY A 59 -1.26 -17.18 1.01
C GLY A 59 0.04 -17.94 1.24
N SER A 60 -0.02 -19.28 1.19
CA SER A 60 1.12 -20.16 1.49
C SER A 60 2.07 -20.40 0.32
N GLU A 61 1.68 -20.03 -0.89
CA GLU A 61 2.44 -20.35 -2.10
C GLU A 61 3.48 -19.29 -2.41
N MET A 62 4.67 -19.72 -2.84
CA MET A 62 5.64 -18.84 -3.49
C MET A 62 5.28 -18.64 -4.98
N PRO A 63 5.63 -17.49 -5.59
CA PRO A 63 5.40 -17.28 -7.00
C PRO A 63 6.04 -18.38 -7.85
N LYS A 64 5.31 -18.89 -8.84
CA LYS A 64 5.85 -19.88 -9.80
C LYS A 64 6.92 -19.28 -10.72
N HIS A 65 6.91 -17.96 -10.89
CA HIS A 65 7.85 -17.23 -11.70
C HIS A 65 8.36 -16.01 -10.94
N THR A 66 9.67 -15.87 -10.82
CA THR A 66 10.39 -14.67 -10.38
C THR A 66 11.49 -14.37 -11.39
N ASP A 67 11.87 -13.13 -11.52
CA ASP A 67 12.97 -12.69 -12.39
C ASP A 67 13.90 -11.72 -11.66
N ALA A 68 14.91 -11.22 -12.34
CA ALA A 68 15.90 -10.31 -11.76
C ALA A 68 15.31 -8.98 -11.25
N SER A 69 14.09 -8.64 -11.64
CA SER A 69 13.38 -7.44 -11.17
C SER A 69 12.51 -7.68 -9.93
N THR A 70 12.37 -8.95 -9.50
CA THR A 70 11.59 -9.31 -8.31
C THR A 70 12.43 -9.07 -7.06
N GLU A 71 11.99 -8.17 -6.19
CA GLU A 71 12.57 -7.99 -4.87
C GLU A 71 11.93 -9.00 -3.89
N ILE A 72 12.74 -9.87 -3.29
CA ILE A 72 12.28 -10.81 -2.26
C ILE A 72 12.77 -10.30 -0.90
N ILE A 73 11.82 -9.93 -0.04
CA ILE A 73 12.08 -9.44 1.31
C ILE A 73 11.74 -10.56 2.30
N ASP A 74 12.73 -11.04 3.03
CA ASP A 74 12.51 -11.98 4.12
C ASP A 74 11.84 -11.28 5.30
N CYS A 75 10.65 -11.75 5.65
CA CYS A 75 9.81 -11.25 6.73
C CYS A 75 9.56 -12.30 7.83
N SER A 76 10.40 -13.36 7.91
CA SER A 76 10.21 -14.48 8.84
C SER A 76 10.11 -14.05 10.31
N GLU A 77 10.80 -12.99 10.69
CA GLU A 77 10.76 -12.41 12.05
C GLU A 77 10.11 -11.03 12.10
N LYS A 78 9.34 -10.67 11.08
CA LYS A 78 8.71 -9.36 10.97
C LYS A 78 7.20 -9.44 11.02
N TYR A 79 6.62 -8.40 11.59
CA TYR A 79 5.17 -8.20 11.59
C TYR A 79 4.81 -7.22 10.50
N VAL A 80 3.85 -7.60 9.65
CA VAL A 80 3.37 -6.77 8.56
C VAL A 80 1.95 -6.29 8.89
N VAL A 81 1.75 -5.01 8.90
CA VAL A 81 0.45 -4.38 9.18
C VAL A 81 0.06 -3.47 8.02
N PRO A 82 -1.25 -3.20 7.82
CA PRO A 82 -1.68 -2.13 6.93
C PRO A 82 -1.08 -0.79 7.35
N GLY A 83 -0.83 0.08 6.38
CA GLY A 83 -0.42 1.45 6.69
C GLY A 83 -1.44 2.15 7.58
N TYR A 84 -0.96 2.95 8.52
CA TYR A 84 -1.81 3.68 9.45
C TYR A 84 -2.62 4.75 8.73
N ILE A 85 -3.81 5.01 9.26
CA ILE A 85 -4.71 6.08 8.82
C ILE A 85 -4.76 7.11 9.93
N GLU A 86 -4.34 8.33 9.63
CA GLU A 86 -4.53 9.46 10.53
C GLU A 86 -5.85 10.14 10.18
N PRO A 87 -6.86 10.07 11.07
CA PRO A 87 -8.21 10.50 10.73
C PRO A 87 -8.39 12.03 10.75
N HIS A 88 -7.46 12.79 11.31
CA HIS A 88 -7.62 14.23 11.43
C HIS A 88 -6.27 14.96 11.56
N VAL A 89 -5.90 15.75 10.56
CA VAL A 89 -4.68 16.57 10.57
C VAL A 89 -4.94 17.99 10.04
N HIS A 90 -4.16 18.94 10.53
CA HIS A 90 -4.16 20.35 10.10
C HIS A 90 -2.78 20.73 9.51
N PRO A 91 -2.38 20.17 8.36
CA PRO A 91 -1.02 20.33 7.85
C PRO A 91 -0.69 21.78 7.44
N PHE A 92 -1.70 22.60 7.10
CA PHE A 92 -1.50 23.95 6.64
C PHE A 92 -1.26 24.99 7.75
N GLN A 93 -1.48 24.64 9.01
CA GLN A 93 -1.32 25.58 10.11
C GLN A 93 0.13 25.70 10.60
N LEU A 94 0.85 24.57 10.64
CA LEU A 94 2.19 24.50 11.24
C LEU A 94 3.23 23.88 10.29
N TYR A 95 2.80 23.19 9.23
CA TYR A 95 3.67 22.43 8.36
C TYR A 95 3.37 22.65 6.88
N ASN A 96 4.38 22.42 6.06
CA ASN A 96 4.15 22.21 4.64
C ASN A 96 3.52 20.81 4.44
N PRO A 97 2.38 20.70 3.73
CA PRO A 97 1.69 19.41 3.56
C PRO A 97 2.56 18.33 2.94
N GLN A 98 3.44 18.67 2.02
CA GLN A 98 4.34 17.74 1.37
C GLN A 98 5.38 17.19 2.37
N THR A 99 6.02 18.06 3.14
CA THR A 99 6.99 17.66 4.16
C THR A 99 6.31 16.83 5.25
N PHE A 100 5.12 17.23 5.68
CA PHE A 100 4.33 16.49 6.65
C PHE A 100 3.98 15.08 6.17
N SER A 101 3.49 14.94 4.94
CA SER A 101 3.13 13.63 4.38
C SER A 101 4.35 12.71 4.23
N GLN A 102 5.51 13.25 3.84
CA GLN A 102 6.76 12.49 3.78
C GLN A 102 7.21 12.01 5.16
N TYR A 103 7.09 12.86 6.17
CA TYR A 103 7.41 12.49 7.56
C TYR A 103 6.45 11.42 8.08
N ALA A 104 5.16 11.61 7.90
CA ALA A 104 4.14 10.64 8.31
C ALA A 104 4.33 9.27 7.65
N ALA A 105 4.67 9.24 6.35
CA ALA A 105 4.95 8.01 5.62
C ALA A 105 6.14 7.23 6.19
N LYS A 106 7.22 7.93 6.60
CA LYS A 106 8.37 7.30 7.27
C LYS A 106 8.01 6.60 8.58
N HIS A 107 6.91 7.04 9.23
CA HIS A 107 6.40 6.47 10.47
C HIS A 107 5.21 5.53 10.27
N GLY A 108 4.97 5.13 9.01
CA GLY A 108 3.97 4.12 8.67
C GLY A 108 2.57 4.65 8.41
N THR A 109 2.33 5.96 8.45
CA THR A 109 1.05 6.56 8.10
C THR A 109 0.95 6.77 6.60
N THR A 110 0.03 6.06 5.94
CA THR A 110 -0.13 6.06 4.48
C THR A 110 -1.36 6.83 4.00
N THR A 111 -2.23 7.21 4.91
CA THR A 111 -3.47 7.95 4.62
C THR A 111 -3.67 9.04 5.65
N LEU A 112 -3.95 10.25 5.18
CA LEU A 112 -4.19 11.42 6.02
C LEU A 112 -5.52 12.06 5.62
N PHE A 113 -6.39 12.35 6.58
CA PHE A 113 -7.59 13.16 6.38
C PHE A 113 -7.31 14.58 6.84
N ASN A 114 -7.19 15.49 5.88
CA ASN A 114 -6.86 16.89 6.14
C ASN A 114 -8.12 17.70 6.43
N ASP A 115 -8.09 18.49 7.48
CA ASP A 115 -9.03 19.58 7.69
C ASP A 115 -8.48 20.84 7.00
N ASN A 116 -9.15 21.27 5.96
CA ASN A 116 -8.78 22.42 5.15
C ASN A 116 -9.73 23.61 5.36
N LEU A 117 -10.46 23.66 6.46
CA LEU A 117 -11.47 24.69 6.72
C LEU A 117 -10.91 26.12 6.57
N ILE A 118 -9.74 26.39 7.15
CA ILE A 118 -9.10 27.72 7.07
C ILE A 118 -8.77 28.08 5.62
N LEU A 119 -8.27 27.13 4.84
CA LEU A 119 -7.96 27.36 3.44
C LEU A 119 -9.24 27.62 2.61
N ALA A 120 -10.31 26.87 2.88
CA ALA A 120 -11.60 27.07 2.24
C ALA A 120 -12.16 28.47 2.52
N LEU A 121 -12.12 28.92 3.77
CA LEU A 121 -12.58 30.26 4.17
C LEU A 121 -11.76 31.39 3.56
N GLN A 122 -10.50 31.17 3.22
CA GLN A 122 -9.64 32.16 2.56
C GLN A 122 -9.86 32.24 1.04
N LEU A 123 -10.35 31.17 0.41
CA LEU A 123 -10.58 31.12 -1.03
C LEU A 123 -11.93 31.67 -1.47
N GLU A 124 -12.86 31.89 -0.56
CA GLU A 124 -14.19 32.48 -0.85
C GLU A 124 -14.21 34.02 -0.83
N GLN A 125 -13.07 34.68 -0.68
CA GLN A 125 -12.91 36.14 -0.80
C GLN A 125 -12.26 36.51 -2.15
#